data_e9b8073f67abd8da9b02360dff2250e9
#
_entry.id   e9b8073f67abd8da9b02360dff2250e9
#
_cell.length_a   1.000
_cell.length_b   1.000
_cell.length_c   1.000
_cell.angle_alpha   90.00
_cell.angle_beta   90.00
_cell.angle_gamma   90.00
#
_symmetry.space_group_name_H-M   'P 1'
#
loop_
_entity.id
_entity.type
_entity.pdbx_description
1 polymer ?
#
loop_
_entity_poly.entity_id
_entity_poly.type
_entity_poly.pdbx_seq_one_letter_code
_entity_poly.pdbx_strand_id
1 'polypeptide(L)'
;MIGHLALSQRNYNIQPTDEEIVIDGLLNEDIWKTADVAGDFVIKYPDFGSPSKYKTEMRMTYDSEAFYVAGILYDPKPDSVSYTLSQRDNFGNADWFGFSIDPYATNVNAFTFIVTSAGVELDALEFADYPDFSWNAV
;
A
#
# COMPACT_ATOMS: atom_id res chain seq x y z
N MET A 1 -34.50 6.35 8.60
CA MET A 1 -33.34 6.43 9.54
C MET A 1 -32.14 5.88 8.77
N ILE A 2 -31.32 6.76 8.20
CA ILE A 2 -30.15 6.37 7.40
C ILE A 2 -29.01 6.22 8.41
N GLY A 3 -28.67 4.96 8.71
CA GLY A 3 -27.52 4.67 9.55
C GLY A 3 -26.24 5.05 8.81
N HIS A 4 -25.55 6.08 9.27
CA HIS A 4 -24.16 6.29 8.89
C HIS A 4 -23.34 5.12 9.48
N LEU A 5 -22.88 4.22 8.60
CA LEU A 5 -21.78 3.33 8.93
C LEU A 5 -20.56 4.22 9.14
N ALA A 6 -20.28 4.55 10.38
CA ALA A 6 -18.99 5.12 10.75
C ALA A 6 -17.95 4.04 10.44
N LEU A 7 -17.16 4.24 9.40
CA LEU A 7 -15.95 3.45 9.20
C LEU A 7 -15.08 3.68 10.44
N SER A 8 -15.01 2.66 11.30
CA SER A 8 -14.16 2.71 12.47
C SER A 8 -12.73 2.92 12.01
N GLN A 9 -12.09 3.99 12.49
CA GLN A 9 -10.67 4.20 12.28
C GLN A 9 -9.92 2.99 12.82
N ARG A 10 -9.17 2.30 11.97
CA ARG A 10 -8.35 1.18 12.38
C ARG A 10 -7.00 1.70 12.86
N ASN A 11 -6.53 1.17 13.97
CA ASN A 11 -5.20 1.47 14.48
C ASN A 11 -4.26 0.33 14.08
N TYR A 12 -3.09 0.70 13.62
CA TYR A 12 -2.00 -0.21 13.33
C TYR A 12 -0.80 0.19 14.19
N ASN A 13 -0.18 -0.76 14.87
CA ASN A 13 0.96 -0.50 15.72
C ASN A 13 2.24 -0.87 14.98
N ILE A 14 2.99 0.13 14.53
CA ILE A 14 4.23 -0.07 13.79
C ILE A 14 5.36 -0.34 14.79
N GLN A 15 6.03 -1.48 14.65
CA GLN A 15 7.16 -1.86 15.46
C GLN A 15 8.47 -1.42 14.81
N PRO A 16 9.44 -0.91 15.57
CA PRO A 16 10.78 -0.66 15.05
C PRO A 16 11.54 -1.97 14.82
N THR A 17 12.55 -1.93 13.97
CA THR A 17 13.49 -3.03 13.76
C THR A 17 14.91 -2.55 13.79
N ASP A 18 15.80 -3.41 14.29
CA ASP A 18 17.26 -3.26 14.19
C ASP A 18 17.82 -4.22 13.11
N GLU A 19 16.97 -5.01 12.46
CA GLU A 19 17.36 -5.90 11.38
C GLU A 19 17.59 -5.11 10.09
N GLU A 20 18.59 -5.50 9.32
CA GLU A 20 18.79 -4.98 7.98
C GLU A 20 17.68 -5.54 7.06
N ILE A 21 16.84 -4.65 6.52
CA ILE A 21 15.77 -5.03 5.60
C ILE A 21 16.30 -5.04 4.17
N VAL A 22 16.18 -6.20 3.51
CA VAL A 22 16.59 -6.36 2.11
C VAL A 22 15.38 -6.18 1.18
N ILE A 23 15.44 -5.22 0.29
CA ILE A 23 14.36 -4.94 -0.66
C ILE A 23 14.48 -5.88 -1.88
N ASP A 24 14.12 -7.14 -1.69
CA ASP A 24 14.21 -8.19 -2.72
C ASP A 24 12.85 -8.84 -3.05
N GLY A 25 11.78 -8.37 -2.40
CA GLY A 25 10.42 -8.92 -2.54
C GLY A 25 10.17 -10.17 -1.69
N LEU A 26 11.12 -10.58 -0.86
CA LEU A 26 10.97 -11.68 0.06
C LEU A 26 10.84 -11.14 1.50
N LEU A 27 9.94 -11.70 2.28
CA LEU A 27 9.72 -11.31 3.68
C LEU A 27 10.42 -12.33 4.60
N ASN A 28 11.74 -12.38 4.51
CA ASN A 28 12.58 -13.35 5.20
C ASN A 28 12.95 -12.91 6.62
N GLU A 29 12.99 -11.62 6.87
CA GLU A 29 13.38 -11.02 8.13
C GLU A 29 12.37 -11.37 9.23
N ASP A 30 12.84 -11.54 10.46
CA ASP A 30 11.98 -11.97 11.57
C ASP A 30 10.94 -10.91 11.93
N ILE A 31 11.23 -9.63 11.70
CA ILE A 31 10.28 -8.55 11.93
C ILE A 31 8.98 -8.76 11.15
N TRP A 32 9.02 -9.27 9.93
CA TRP A 32 7.83 -9.52 9.12
C TRP A 32 6.93 -10.61 9.67
N LYS A 33 7.46 -11.52 10.50
CA LYS A 33 6.70 -12.57 11.18
C LYS A 33 5.96 -12.03 12.40
N THR A 34 6.47 -10.97 13.01
CA THR A 34 5.96 -10.40 14.28
C THR A 34 5.22 -9.09 14.11
N ALA A 35 5.44 -8.37 13.00
CA ALA A 35 4.74 -7.13 12.69
C ALA A 35 3.23 -7.36 12.59
N ASP A 36 2.46 -6.41 13.08
CA ASP A 36 1.00 -6.42 12.94
C ASP A 36 0.61 -6.53 11.46
N VAL A 37 -0.53 -7.15 11.20
CA VAL A 37 -1.07 -7.31 9.85
C VAL A 37 -2.24 -6.35 9.65
N ALA A 38 -2.10 -5.43 8.72
CA ALA A 38 -3.24 -4.70 8.18
C ALA A 38 -3.89 -5.56 7.08
N GLY A 39 -5.15 -5.87 7.27
CA GLY A 39 -5.94 -6.73 6.39
C GLY A 39 -7.39 -6.28 6.33
N ASP A 40 -8.29 -7.18 5.90
CA ASP A 40 -9.73 -6.91 5.77
C ASP A 40 -10.01 -5.66 4.95
N PHE A 41 -9.28 -5.51 3.85
CA PHE A 41 -9.49 -4.41 2.91
C PHE A 41 -10.88 -4.52 2.27
N VAL A 42 -11.47 -3.38 2.00
CA VAL A 42 -12.79 -3.27 1.40
C VAL A 42 -12.71 -2.66 0.01
N ILE A 43 -13.67 -2.99 -0.83
CA ILE A 43 -13.79 -2.45 -2.17
C ILE A 43 -14.18 -0.98 -2.08
N LYS A 44 -13.46 -0.11 -2.82
CA LYS A 44 -13.80 1.31 -2.96
C LYS A 44 -14.83 1.51 -4.08
N TYR A 45 -14.73 0.74 -5.16
CA TYR A 45 -15.61 0.83 -6.32
C TYR A 45 -15.68 -0.54 -7.02
N PRO A 46 -16.85 -1.00 -7.55
CA PRO A 46 -18.15 -0.32 -7.55
C PRO A 46 -18.92 -0.45 -6.23
N ASP A 47 -18.66 -1.47 -5.42
CA ASP A 47 -19.43 -1.83 -4.23
C ASP A 47 -18.73 -1.34 -2.96
N PHE A 48 -18.78 -0.05 -2.70
CA PHE A 48 -18.11 0.57 -1.56
C PHE A 48 -18.42 -0.14 -0.24
N GLY A 49 -17.35 -0.50 0.48
CA GLY A 49 -17.44 -1.13 1.80
C GLY A 49 -17.62 -2.65 1.76
N SER A 50 -17.82 -3.26 0.60
CA SER A 50 -17.87 -4.70 0.47
C SER A 50 -16.50 -5.32 0.69
N PRO A 51 -16.41 -6.55 1.26
CA PRO A 51 -15.14 -7.24 1.43
C PRO A 51 -14.43 -7.45 0.09
N SER A 52 -13.11 -7.30 0.08
CA SER A 52 -12.30 -7.66 -1.09
C SER A 52 -12.45 -9.14 -1.40
N LYS A 53 -12.55 -9.47 -2.68
CA LYS A 53 -12.61 -10.85 -3.17
C LYS A 53 -11.31 -11.62 -2.87
N TYR A 54 -10.20 -10.95 -2.93
CA TYR A 54 -8.89 -11.51 -2.69
C TYR A 54 -8.28 -10.92 -1.43
N LYS A 55 -7.65 -11.80 -0.66
CA LYS A 55 -6.97 -11.39 0.57
C LYS A 55 -5.76 -10.55 0.22
N THR A 56 -5.58 -9.45 0.92
CA THR A 56 -4.37 -8.64 0.91
C THR A 56 -3.92 -8.46 2.36
N GLU A 57 -2.65 -8.63 2.60
CA GLU A 57 -2.00 -8.34 3.88
C GLU A 57 -0.94 -7.27 3.66
N MET A 58 -0.92 -6.29 4.53
CA MET A 58 0.13 -5.27 4.56
C MET A 58 0.81 -5.30 5.93
N ARG A 59 2.11 -5.18 5.95
CA ARG A 59 2.93 -5.05 7.15
C ARG A 59 3.82 -3.84 7.03
N MET A 60 4.10 -3.22 8.16
CA MET A 60 4.91 -2.01 8.22
C MET A 60 5.90 -2.11 9.37
N THR A 61 7.10 -1.63 9.15
CA THR A 61 8.15 -1.46 10.15
C THR A 61 8.99 -0.23 9.83
N TYR A 62 9.86 0.16 10.71
CA TYR A 62 10.79 1.26 10.48
C TYR A 62 12.08 1.04 11.27
N ASP A 63 13.14 1.66 10.80
CA ASP A 63 14.41 1.79 11.53
C ASP A 63 14.77 3.29 11.70
N SER A 64 16.05 3.57 11.96
CA SER A 64 16.54 4.94 12.10
C SER A 64 16.63 5.73 10.77
N GLU A 65 16.54 5.04 9.64
CA GLU A 65 16.81 5.60 8.31
C GLU A 65 15.58 5.58 7.41
N ALA A 66 14.70 4.57 7.55
CA ALA A 66 13.63 4.34 6.61
C ALA A 66 12.34 3.77 7.24
N PHE A 67 11.26 3.91 6.51
CA PHE A 67 9.98 3.28 6.76
C PHE A 67 9.72 2.23 5.68
N TYR A 68 9.45 1.01 6.10
CA TYR A 68 9.28 -0.14 5.21
C TYR A 68 7.83 -0.60 5.18
N VAL A 69 7.33 -0.85 3.99
CA VAL A 69 5.99 -1.38 3.75
C VAL A 69 6.09 -2.62 2.90
N ALA A 70 5.46 -3.69 3.36
CA ALA A 70 5.39 -4.95 2.64
C ALA A 70 3.92 -5.33 2.38
N GLY A 71 3.61 -5.71 1.15
CA GLY A 71 2.28 -6.16 0.74
C GLY A 71 2.32 -7.59 0.21
N ILE A 72 1.40 -8.43 0.69
CA ILE A 72 1.15 -9.77 0.13
C ILE A 72 -0.26 -9.75 -0.45
N LEU A 73 -0.33 -9.90 -1.76
CA LEU A 73 -1.58 -9.93 -2.52
C LEU A 73 -1.83 -11.38 -2.96
N TYR A 74 -2.83 -12.02 -2.35
CA TYR A 74 -3.15 -13.41 -2.64
C TYR A 74 -4.04 -13.49 -3.88
N ASP A 75 -3.55 -14.15 -4.93
CA ASP A 75 -4.33 -14.46 -6.11
C ASP A 75 -4.35 -15.98 -6.33
N PRO A 76 -5.52 -16.61 -6.39
CA PRO A 76 -5.64 -18.06 -6.70
C PRO A 76 -5.29 -18.38 -8.16
N LYS A 77 -5.14 -17.37 -9.01
CA LYS A 77 -4.81 -17.49 -10.43
C LYS A 77 -3.66 -16.51 -10.79
N PRO A 78 -2.44 -16.75 -10.32
CA PRO A 78 -1.32 -15.84 -10.55
C PRO A 78 -1.05 -15.59 -12.05
N ASP A 79 -1.38 -16.54 -12.92
CA ASP A 79 -1.27 -16.39 -14.39
C ASP A 79 -2.23 -15.31 -14.96
N SER A 80 -3.21 -14.84 -14.18
CA SER A 80 -4.13 -13.77 -14.58
C SER A 80 -3.69 -12.38 -14.15
N VAL A 81 -2.60 -12.28 -13.40
CA VAL A 81 -2.03 -10.99 -12.98
C VAL A 81 -1.57 -10.22 -14.20
N SER A 82 -2.06 -9.00 -14.34
CA SER A 82 -1.66 -8.12 -15.44
C SER A 82 -0.34 -7.43 -15.09
N TYR A 83 0.67 -7.56 -15.93
CA TYR A 83 2.03 -7.03 -15.67
C TYR A 83 2.68 -6.40 -16.90
N THR A 84 2.03 -5.46 -17.52
CA THR A 84 2.61 -4.73 -18.65
C THR A 84 3.61 -3.69 -18.14
N LEU A 85 4.86 -3.78 -18.61
CA LEU A 85 5.89 -2.78 -18.31
C LEU A 85 5.52 -1.44 -18.95
N SER A 86 5.64 -0.38 -18.19
CA SER A 86 5.40 1.00 -18.61
C SER A 86 6.55 1.92 -18.16
N GLN A 87 6.47 3.17 -18.49
CA GLN A 87 7.41 4.18 -17.97
C GLN A 87 7.06 4.49 -16.51
N ARG A 88 8.05 4.98 -15.73
CA ARG A 88 7.81 5.52 -14.38
C ARG A 88 6.62 6.48 -14.40
N ASP A 89 5.86 6.49 -13.34
CA ASP A 89 4.65 7.29 -13.13
C ASP A 89 3.51 6.99 -14.14
N ASN A 90 3.55 5.83 -14.75
CA ASN A 90 2.50 5.35 -15.63
C ASN A 90 2.05 3.94 -15.23
N PHE A 91 0.79 3.78 -14.86
CA PHE A 91 0.23 2.49 -14.45
C PHE A 91 0.28 1.43 -15.56
N GLY A 92 0.26 1.86 -16.83
CA GLY A 92 0.12 0.93 -17.94
C GLY A 92 -1.15 0.08 -17.80
N ASN A 93 -1.03 -1.18 -18.19
CA ASN A 93 -2.05 -2.21 -17.94
C ASN A 93 -1.44 -3.27 -17.02
N ALA A 94 -1.28 -2.95 -15.74
CA ALA A 94 -0.69 -3.81 -14.74
C ALA A 94 -1.48 -3.73 -13.43
N ASP A 95 -1.52 -4.83 -12.69
CA ASP A 95 -1.99 -4.80 -11.31
C ASP A 95 -0.97 -4.05 -10.46
N TRP A 96 -1.42 -3.44 -9.40
CA TRP A 96 -0.57 -2.62 -8.56
C TRP A 96 -0.95 -2.69 -7.08
N PHE A 97 0.01 -2.36 -6.25
CA PHE A 97 -0.14 -2.16 -4.82
C PHE A 97 0.41 -0.79 -4.44
N GLY A 98 -0.25 -0.10 -3.53
CA GLY A 98 0.23 1.19 -3.07
C GLY A 98 -0.32 1.54 -1.70
N PHE A 99 0.29 2.56 -1.10
CA PHE A 99 -0.16 3.16 0.15
C PHE A 99 0.07 4.67 0.11
N SER A 100 -0.75 5.37 0.89
CA SER A 100 -0.59 6.80 1.11
C SER A 100 -0.29 7.05 2.58
N ILE A 101 0.61 7.99 2.87
CA ILE A 101 0.97 8.39 4.22
C ILE A 101 0.80 9.91 4.38
N ASP A 102 0.10 10.32 5.42
CA ASP A 102 0.06 11.71 5.89
C ASP A 102 0.88 11.83 7.18
N PRO A 103 2.18 12.17 7.10
CA PRO A 103 3.06 12.21 8.26
C PRO A 103 2.73 13.34 9.24
N TYR A 104 1.92 14.29 8.82
CA TYR A 104 1.55 15.46 9.63
C TYR A 104 0.14 15.36 10.19
N ALA A 105 -0.61 14.30 9.87
CA ALA A 105 -2.00 14.08 10.30
C ALA A 105 -2.91 15.28 9.99
N THR A 106 -2.69 15.94 8.86
CA THR A 106 -3.45 17.12 8.42
C THR A 106 -4.76 16.74 7.74
N ASN A 107 -4.86 15.52 7.21
CA ASN A 107 -5.94 15.03 6.36
C ASN A 107 -6.12 15.89 5.07
N VAL A 108 -5.08 16.60 4.66
CA VAL A 108 -5.11 17.46 3.47
C VAL A 108 -4.12 16.98 2.43
N ASN A 109 -2.92 16.58 2.87
CA ASN A 109 -1.83 16.18 2.01
C ASN A 109 -1.35 14.79 2.40
N ALA A 110 -1.04 13.97 1.40
CA ALA A 110 -0.42 12.67 1.61
C ALA A 110 0.66 12.41 0.55
N PHE A 111 1.65 11.60 0.92
CA PHE A 111 2.61 11.05 -0.02
C PHE A 111 2.14 9.66 -0.40
N THR A 112 2.01 9.41 -1.70
CA THR A 112 1.54 8.15 -2.24
C THR A 112 2.66 7.44 -2.98
N PHE A 113 2.82 6.17 -2.67
CA PHE A 113 3.82 5.29 -3.28
C PHE A 113 3.11 4.06 -3.82
N ILE A 114 3.41 3.71 -5.06
CA ILE A 114 2.77 2.62 -5.78
C ILE A 114 3.85 1.82 -6.49
N VAL A 115 3.68 0.51 -6.51
CA VAL A 115 4.46 -0.40 -7.33
C VAL A 115 3.53 -1.28 -8.14
N THR A 116 3.81 -1.42 -9.42
CA THR A 116 3.05 -2.34 -10.28
C THR A 116 3.61 -3.75 -10.18
N SER A 117 2.83 -4.76 -10.60
CA SER A 117 3.27 -6.14 -10.74
C SER A 117 4.46 -6.31 -11.71
N ALA A 118 4.69 -5.34 -12.58
CA ALA A 118 5.84 -5.28 -13.49
C ALA A 118 7.07 -4.56 -12.88
N GLY A 119 7.00 -4.13 -11.58
CA GLY A 119 8.07 -3.42 -10.91
C GLY A 119 8.19 -1.95 -11.30
N VAL A 120 7.18 -1.35 -11.92
CA VAL A 120 7.17 0.08 -12.21
C VAL A 120 6.74 0.83 -10.96
N GLU A 121 7.54 1.82 -10.60
CA GLU A 121 7.30 2.69 -9.46
C GLU A 121 6.53 3.94 -9.90
N LEU A 122 5.56 4.34 -9.07
CA LEU A 122 4.83 5.59 -9.19
C LEU A 122 4.82 6.26 -7.83
N ASP A 123 5.04 7.54 -7.80
CA ASP A 123 4.94 8.36 -6.61
C ASP A 123 4.16 9.64 -6.90
N ALA A 124 3.41 10.09 -5.92
CA ALA A 124 2.58 11.29 -6.05
C ALA A 124 2.48 12.04 -4.74
N LEU A 125 2.30 13.34 -4.85
CA LEU A 125 1.86 14.18 -3.75
C LEU A 125 0.36 14.42 -3.90
N GLU A 126 -0.41 13.97 -2.94
CA GLU A 126 -1.87 14.16 -2.94
C GLU A 126 -2.25 15.46 -2.24
N PHE A 127 -3.07 16.27 -2.91
CA PHE A 127 -3.72 17.44 -2.36
C PHE A 127 -5.24 17.29 -2.50
N ALA A 128 -5.95 17.20 -1.38
CA ALA A 128 -7.41 17.15 -1.37
C ALA A 128 -7.98 16.15 -2.40
N ASP A 129 -7.50 14.93 -2.39
CA ASP A 129 -7.89 13.79 -3.26
C ASP A 129 -7.41 13.89 -4.74
N TYR A 130 -6.55 14.84 -5.06
CA TYR A 130 -5.95 14.94 -6.40
C TYR A 130 -4.46 14.58 -6.36
N PRO A 131 -4.06 13.44 -6.93
CA PRO A 131 -2.65 13.06 -6.99
C PRO A 131 -1.90 13.87 -8.05
N ASP A 132 -0.77 14.43 -7.66
CA ASP A 132 0.20 15.07 -8.54
C ASP A 132 1.39 14.13 -8.76
N PHE A 133 1.38 13.42 -9.88
CA PHE A 133 2.45 12.51 -10.30
C PHE A 133 3.66 13.23 -10.92
N SER A 134 3.67 14.55 -10.97
CA SER A 134 4.87 15.30 -11.35
C SER A 134 5.87 15.44 -10.20
N TRP A 135 5.44 15.15 -8.98
CA TRP A 135 6.30 15.05 -7.82
C TRP A 135 7.06 13.73 -7.84
N ASN A 136 8.36 13.76 -7.58
CA ASN A 136 9.18 12.56 -7.50
C ASN A 136 9.82 12.45 -6.12
N ALA A 137 9.68 11.28 -5.50
CA ALA A 137 10.51 10.88 -4.38
C ALA A 137 11.94 10.61 -4.90
N VAL A 138 12.93 11.21 -4.26
CA VAL A 138 14.35 11.04 -4.61
C VAL A 138 14.95 9.97 -3.73
#